data_72e720a795e6d0e40834832df4d245b9
#
_entry.id   72e720a795e6d0e40834832df4d245b9
#
_cell.length_a   1.000
_cell.length_b   1.000
_cell.length_c   1.000
_cell.angle_alpha   90.00
_cell.angle_beta   90.00
_cell.angle_gamma   90.00
#
_symmetry.space_group_name_H-M   'P 1'
#
loop_
_entity.id
_entity.type
_entity.pdbx_description
1 polymer ?
#
loop_
_entity_poly.entity_id
_entity_poly.type
_entity_poly.pdbx_seq_one_letter_code
_entity_poly.pdbx_strand_id
1 'polypeptide(L)'
;KGKSEIAEGLTLIYKAEFEICVDDGDCKGQTFGQRNIMGGIKGSFGTVWAGKHDTPTKLAQSKIDLFNDLEGDIKNTFEGENRVANIVAYSSPEINGFSSTVAMIPGEDADSDNGGLADGVSYSVSYNKDDLYLAVAGDQDVDNQDLMRFVAQYKMDALKLGFLYQDNQDILGTKDETGCFGSAAYTIDKTTFKIQYGFVDDNLDGGKEETLSLGADYKLAKSTKLYVFFTDNTDSEIGLADSEQSSFGLGMEHKF
;
A
#
# COMPACT_ATOMS: atom_id res chain seq x y z
N LYS A 1 -10.37 7.47 14.59
CA LYS A 1 -10.34 8.67 13.74
C LYS A 1 -11.48 9.61 14.07
N GLY A 2 -11.26 10.92 13.89
CA GLY A 2 -12.29 11.92 14.10
C GLY A 2 -12.03 13.20 13.31
N LYS A 3 -13.00 14.10 13.40
CA LYS A 3 -12.94 15.44 12.82
C LYS A 3 -13.70 16.43 13.70
N SER A 4 -13.25 17.69 13.73
CA SER A 4 -13.90 18.78 14.45
C SER A 4 -13.73 20.09 13.66
N GLU A 5 -14.79 20.83 13.46
CA GLU A 5 -14.71 22.19 12.90
C GLU A 5 -14.05 23.10 13.94
N ILE A 6 -12.99 23.80 13.55
CA ILE A 6 -12.21 24.69 14.42
C ILE A 6 -12.39 26.17 14.08
N ALA A 7 -12.81 26.47 12.85
CA ALA A 7 -13.22 27.77 12.37
C ALA A 7 -14.05 27.59 11.10
N GLU A 8 -14.71 28.64 10.64
CA GLU A 8 -15.49 28.62 9.40
C GLU A 8 -14.64 28.10 8.22
N GLY A 9 -15.05 27.00 7.62
CA GLY A 9 -14.35 26.35 6.51
C GLY A 9 -13.06 25.62 6.87
N LEU A 10 -12.71 25.50 8.16
CA LEU A 10 -11.53 24.77 8.64
C LEU A 10 -11.91 23.63 9.56
N THR A 11 -11.48 22.43 9.21
CA THR A 11 -11.74 21.21 9.96
C THR A 11 -10.42 20.59 10.43
N LEU A 12 -10.28 20.39 11.74
CA LEU A 12 -9.24 19.53 12.30
C LEU A 12 -9.61 18.07 12.00
N ILE A 13 -8.65 17.31 11.50
CA ILE A 13 -8.79 15.86 11.29
C ILE A 13 -7.71 15.13 12.08
N TYR A 14 -8.03 13.93 12.55
CA TYR A 14 -7.04 13.06 13.21
C TYR A 14 -7.37 11.57 13.00
N LYS A 15 -6.33 10.77 13.01
CA LYS A 15 -6.38 9.29 12.99
C LYS A 15 -5.40 8.77 14.05
N ALA A 16 -5.82 7.77 14.82
CA ALA A 16 -4.95 6.96 15.65
C ALA A 16 -5.35 5.51 15.41
N GLU A 17 -4.44 4.74 14.85
CA GLU A 17 -4.63 3.33 14.49
C GLU A 17 -3.56 2.50 15.17
N PHE A 18 -3.99 1.45 15.83
CA PHE A 18 -3.14 0.51 16.54
C PHE A 18 -3.43 -0.90 16.07
N GLU A 19 -2.40 -1.71 16.04
CA GLU A 19 -2.44 -3.15 15.83
C GLU A 19 -2.32 -3.84 17.18
N ILE A 20 -3.08 -4.90 17.37
CA ILE A 20 -3.01 -5.76 18.57
C ILE A 20 -2.68 -7.16 18.06
N CYS A 21 -1.52 -7.68 18.45
CA CYS A 21 -1.11 -9.04 18.14
C CYS A 21 -1.69 -9.97 19.19
N VAL A 22 -2.59 -10.86 18.78
CA VAL A 22 -3.37 -11.72 19.69
C VAL A 22 -2.81 -13.14 19.82
N ASP A 23 -1.91 -13.53 18.93
CA ASP A 23 -1.31 -14.86 18.84
C ASP A 23 -0.22 -15.08 19.90
N ASP A 24 0.71 -14.15 20.02
CA ASP A 24 1.82 -14.17 20.99
C ASP A 24 1.80 -13.00 21.98
N GLY A 25 0.90 -12.02 21.77
CA GLY A 25 0.78 -10.81 22.59
C GLY A 25 1.91 -9.81 22.38
N ASP A 26 2.76 -10.02 21.39
CA ASP A 26 3.92 -9.19 21.11
C ASP A 26 3.92 -8.65 19.67
N CYS A 27 3.54 -7.37 19.50
CA CYS A 27 3.71 -6.64 18.27
C CYS A 27 5.14 -6.04 18.19
N LYS A 28 6.16 -6.85 17.89
CA LYS A 28 7.58 -6.43 17.81
C LYS A 28 8.07 -5.80 19.13
N GLY A 29 7.83 -6.44 20.26
CA GLY A 29 8.23 -5.95 21.60
C GLY A 29 7.21 -5.01 22.25
N GLN A 30 6.01 -4.82 21.66
CA GLN A 30 4.99 -3.89 22.20
C GLN A 30 3.60 -4.53 22.19
N THR A 31 2.80 -4.26 23.21
CA THR A 31 1.40 -4.72 23.28
C THR A 31 0.52 -4.07 22.19
N PHE A 32 0.85 -2.85 21.78
CA PHE A 32 0.17 -2.09 20.73
C PHE A 32 1.15 -1.65 19.68
N GLY A 33 1.07 -2.23 18.48
CA GLY A 33 1.82 -1.76 17.32
C GLY A 33 1.21 -0.46 16.78
N GLN A 34 2.04 0.59 16.58
CA GLN A 34 1.58 1.84 15.99
C GLN A 34 1.46 1.70 14.47
N ARG A 35 0.27 1.97 13.94
CA ARG A 35 0.02 2.06 12.50
C ARG A 35 -0.09 3.52 12.06
N ASN A 36 -1.17 3.93 11.40
CA ASN A 36 -1.36 5.31 10.97
C ASN A 36 -1.82 6.20 12.13
N ILE A 37 -0.98 7.13 12.55
CA ILE A 37 -1.25 8.12 13.60
C ILE A 37 -0.93 9.49 13.03
N MET A 38 -1.96 10.30 12.73
CA MET A 38 -1.80 11.60 12.09
C MET A 38 -2.80 12.62 12.60
N GLY A 39 -2.43 13.91 12.49
CA GLY A 39 -3.29 15.05 12.65
C GLY A 39 -3.15 16.01 11.49
N GLY A 40 -4.19 16.77 11.19
CA GLY A 40 -4.14 17.72 10.07
C GLY A 40 -5.30 18.71 10.05
N ILE A 41 -5.20 19.66 9.13
CA ILE A 41 -6.20 20.69 8.89
C ILE A 41 -6.68 20.58 7.45
N LYS A 42 -7.99 20.48 7.29
CA LYS A 42 -8.68 20.43 5.99
C LYS A 42 -9.48 21.70 5.77
N GLY A 43 -9.36 22.26 4.59
CA GLY A 43 -10.13 23.43 4.13
C GLY A 43 -10.45 23.35 2.64
N SER A 44 -10.92 24.45 2.07
CA SER A 44 -11.13 24.56 0.61
C SER A 44 -9.84 24.43 -0.20
N PHE A 45 -8.70 24.71 0.42
CA PHE A 45 -7.37 24.57 -0.15
C PHE A 45 -6.87 23.10 -0.24
N GLY A 46 -7.58 22.15 0.35
CA GLY A 46 -7.15 20.76 0.50
C GLY A 46 -6.85 20.41 1.96
N THR A 47 -5.87 19.55 2.19
CA THR A 47 -5.53 19.04 3.53
C THR A 47 -4.03 19.09 3.74
N VAL A 48 -3.58 19.74 4.82
CA VAL A 48 -2.20 19.60 5.34
C VAL A 48 -2.26 18.70 6.56
N TRP A 49 -1.40 17.68 6.60
CA TRP A 49 -1.38 16.73 7.70
C TRP A 49 0.06 16.25 7.99
N ALA A 50 0.28 15.77 9.22
CA ALA A 50 1.56 15.26 9.67
C ALA A 50 1.39 14.12 10.66
N GLY A 51 2.41 13.26 10.79
CA GLY A 51 2.45 12.16 11.75
C GLY A 51 3.22 10.95 11.27
N LYS A 52 2.74 9.75 11.64
CA LYS A 52 3.14 8.46 11.09
C LYS A 52 2.05 7.96 10.14
N HIS A 53 2.37 7.73 8.88
CA HIS A 53 1.35 7.36 7.90
C HIS A 53 1.92 6.56 6.73
N ASP A 54 1.05 5.83 6.05
CA ASP A 54 1.36 5.23 4.74
C ASP A 54 1.72 6.35 3.76
N THR A 55 2.75 6.12 2.94
CA THR A 55 3.23 7.06 1.93
C THR A 55 2.18 7.30 0.83
N PRO A 56 2.21 8.44 0.12
CA PRO A 56 1.42 8.65 -1.10
C PRO A 56 1.56 7.51 -2.11
N THR A 57 2.75 6.95 -2.30
CA THR A 57 3.02 5.82 -3.19
C THR A 57 2.27 4.57 -2.76
N LYS A 58 2.32 4.20 -1.48
CA LYS A 58 1.53 3.10 -0.94
C LYS A 58 0.03 3.34 -1.10
N LEU A 59 -0.45 4.53 -0.80
CA LEU A 59 -1.86 4.87 -0.92
C LEU A 59 -2.36 4.82 -2.37
N ALA A 60 -1.49 5.08 -3.36
CA ALA A 60 -1.80 5.01 -4.78
C ALA A 60 -2.11 3.58 -5.26
N GLN A 61 -1.64 2.53 -4.56
CA GLN A 61 -2.03 1.14 -4.81
C GLN A 61 -3.56 0.94 -4.80
N SER A 62 -4.28 1.79 -4.04
CA SER A 62 -5.75 1.71 -3.91
C SER A 62 -6.20 0.36 -3.34
N LYS A 63 -7.02 -0.38 -4.08
CA LYS A 63 -7.59 -1.67 -3.68
C LYS A 63 -7.36 -2.74 -4.74
N ILE A 64 -6.22 -2.68 -5.41
CA ILE A 64 -5.85 -3.71 -6.40
C ILE A 64 -5.35 -4.99 -5.72
N ASP A 65 -4.66 -4.87 -4.58
CA ASP A 65 -4.30 -6.02 -3.76
C ASP A 65 -5.55 -6.63 -3.11
N LEU A 66 -5.81 -7.88 -3.46
CA LEU A 66 -6.97 -8.66 -3.01
C LEU A 66 -6.66 -9.56 -1.82
N PHE A 67 -5.39 -9.70 -1.46
CA PHE A 67 -4.90 -10.56 -0.37
C PHE A 67 -4.08 -9.79 0.67
N ASN A 68 -4.30 -8.47 0.75
CA ASN A 68 -3.66 -7.60 1.73
C ASN A 68 -3.81 -8.17 3.16
N ASP A 69 -2.73 -8.11 3.94
CA ASP A 69 -2.57 -8.69 5.26
C ASP A 69 -2.63 -10.25 5.31
N LEU A 70 -2.49 -10.92 4.15
CA LEU A 70 -2.35 -12.37 4.02
C LEU A 70 -0.99 -12.71 3.37
N GLU A 71 -0.69 -13.99 3.21
CA GLU A 71 0.57 -14.46 2.58
C GLU A 71 0.76 -13.97 1.13
N GLY A 72 -0.33 -13.65 0.44
CA GLY A 72 -0.30 -13.07 -0.90
C GLY A 72 -0.29 -11.53 -0.93
N ASP A 73 -0.04 -10.85 0.20
CA ASP A 73 0.06 -9.39 0.26
C ASP A 73 1.14 -8.88 -0.71
N ILE A 74 0.82 -7.86 -1.50
CA ILE A 74 1.71 -7.28 -2.51
C ILE A 74 3.07 -6.84 -1.93
N LYS A 75 3.13 -6.46 -0.64
CA LYS A 75 4.36 -6.09 0.06
C LYS A 75 5.40 -7.22 0.16
N ASN A 76 4.98 -8.47 -0.06
CA ASN A 76 5.90 -9.62 -0.02
C ASN A 76 6.68 -9.79 -1.33
N THR A 77 6.34 -9.04 -2.38
CA THR A 77 6.99 -9.09 -3.69
C THR A 77 7.41 -7.70 -4.17
N PHE A 78 6.69 -6.64 -3.78
CA PHE A 78 6.91 -5.28 -4.27
C PHE A 78 7.33 -4.34 -3.16
N GLU A 79 8.34 -3.55 -3.41
CA GLU A 79 8.74 -2.43 -2.57
C GLU A 79 7.73 -1.26 -2.64
N GLY A 80 7.90 -0.25 -1.77
CA GLY A 80 7.05 0.95 -1.77
C GLY A 80 5.78 0.84 -0.91
N GLU A 81 5.61 -0.25 -0.15
CA GLU A 81 4.52 -0.44 0.80
C GLU A 81 4.84 0.18 2.17
N ASN A 82 5.42 1.40 2.16
CA ASN A 82 6.02 2.04 3.31
C ASN A 82 5.03 2.79 4.19
N ARG A 83 5.24 2.69 5.51
CA ARG A 83 4.62 3.51 6.54
C ARG A 83 5.71 4.19 7.34
N VAL A 84 5.86 5.49 7.14
CA VAL A 84 6.96 6.27 7.69
C VAL A 84 6.50 7.18 8.82
N ALA A 85 7.39 7.40 9.80
CA ALA A 85 7.23 8.43 10.83
C ALA A 85 7.62 9.81 10.28
N ASN A 86 7.30 10.86 11.03
CA ASN A 86 7.68 12.25 10.75
C ASN A 86 7.26 12.79 9.38
N ILE A 87 6.32 12.13 8.71
CA ILE A 87 5.80 12.56 7.40
C ILE A 87 4.99 13.86 7.55
N VAL A 88 5.24 14.83 6.68
CA VAL A 88 4.45 16.04 6.51
C VAL A 88 3.94 16.08 5.08
N ALA A 89 2.64 16.20 4.89
CA ALA A 89 2.04 16.08 3.57
C ALA A 89 0.96 17.11 3.30
N TYR A 90 0.79 17.38 2.01
CA TYR A 90 -0.31 18.15 1.47
C TYR A 90 -1.08 17.28 0.46
N SER A 91 -2.40 17.20 0.64
CA SER A 91 -3.31 16.58 -0.32
C SER A 91 -4.23 17.63 -0.91
N SER A 92 -4.29 17.71 -2.25
CA SER A 92 -5.14 18.65 -2.97
C SER A 92 -6.63 18.37 -2.73
N PRO A 93 -7.51 19.33 -2.98
CA PRO A 93 -8.92 19.03 -3.24
C PRO A 93 -9.04 18.12 -4.47
N GLU A 94 -10.12 17.34 -4.52
CA GLU A 94 -10.48 16.63 -5.73
C GLU A 94 -11.14 17.61 -6.72
N ILE A 95 -10.64 17.63 -7.96
CA ILE A 95 -11.17 18.47 -9.04
C ILE A 95 -11.43 17.59 -10.25
N ASN A 96 -12.68 17.39 -10.62
CA ASN A 96 -13.10 16.56 -11.75
C ASN A 96 -12.55 15.12 -11.75
N GLY A 97 -12.38 14.54 -10.57
CA GLY A 97 -11.83 13.23 -10.35
C GLY A 97 -10.30 13.20 -10.15
N PHE A 98 -9.60 14.30 -10.36
CA PHE A 98 -8.17 14.39 -10.11
C PHE A 98 -7.88 14.83 -8.68
N SER A 99 -6.92 14.18 -8.06
CA SER A 99 -6.32 14.58 -6.78
C SER A 99 -4.81 14.28 -6.77
N SER A 100 -4.08 15.00 -5.94
CA SER A 100 -2.64 14.79 -5.76
C SER A 100 -2.27 14.86 -4.28
N THR A 101 -1.22 14.15 -3.92
CA THR A 101 -0.60 14.25 -2.59
C THR A 101 0.90 14.33 -2.77
N VAL A 102 1.55 15.20 -2.03
CA VAL A 102 2.99 15.28 -1.89
C VAL A 102 3.33 15.25 -0.40
N ALA A 103 4.34 14.48 -0.06
CA ALA A 103 4.81 14.31 1.30
C ALA A 103 6.33 14.45 1.37
N MET A 104 6.80 15.12 2.41
CA MET A 104 8.20 15.22 2.79
C MET A 104 8.42 14.39 4.05
N ILE A 105 9.55 13.71 4.09
CA ILE A 105 9.99 12.87 5.20
C ILE A 105 11.33 13.44 5.67
N PRO A 106 11.33 14.27 6.76
CA PRO A 106 12.57 14.79 7.31
C PRO A 106 13.45 13.69 7.89
N GLY A 107 14.76 13.78 7.65
CA GLY A 107 15.75 12.94 8.30
C GLY A 107 15.91 13.26 9.78
N GLU A 108 16.28 12.27 10.56
CA GLU A 108 16.45 12.40 12.02
C GLU A 108 17.92 12.55 12.44
N ASP A 109 18.89 12.35 11.55
CA ASP A 109 20.30 12.40 11.87
C ASP A 109 20.89 13.78 11.69
N ALA A 110 21.07 14.51 12.79
CA ALA A 110 21.68 15.84 12.81
C ALA A 110 23.17 15.86 12.42
N ASP A 111 23.84 14.70 12.40
CA ASP A 111 25.28 14.57 12.15
C ASP A 111 25.60 13.94 10.77
N SER A 112 24.60 13.65 9.95
CA SER A 112 24.77 13.10 8.59
C SER A 112 24.33 14.12 7.54
N ASP A 113 24.79 13.95 6.30
CA ASP A 113 24.30 14.71 5.14
C ASP A 113 22.78 14.55 4.91
N ASN A 114 22.12 13.68 5.69
CA ASN A 114 20.69 13.33 5.68
C ASN A 114 19.90 14.05 6.81
N GLY A 115 20.25 15.25 7.20
CA GLY A 115 19.55 16.05 8.22
C GLY A 115 18.60 17.11 7.64
N GLY A 116 18.13 16.93 6.41
CA GLY A 116 17.27 17.89 5.70
C GLY A 116 15.78 17.82 6.07
N LEU A 117 15.01 18.80 5.62
CA LEU A 117 13.55 18.80 5.77
C LEU A 117 12.83 17.84 4.81
N ALA A 118 13.50 17.38 3.78
CA ALA A 118 12.95 16.53 2.71
C ALA A 118 14.02 15.53 2.25
N ASP A 119 14.56 14.75 3.18
CA ASP A 119 15.51 13.69 2.86
C ASP A 119 14.81 12.58 2.07
N GLY A 120 13.53 12.29 2.38
CA GLY A 120 12.67 11.50 1.53
C GLY A 120 11.48 12.32 1.01
N VAL A 121 11.07 12.05 -0.22
CA VAL A 121 9.87 12.64 -0.84
C VAL A 121 9.00 11.53 -1.43
N SER A 122 7.71 11.54 -1.07
CA SER A 122 6.72 10.65 -1.69
C SER A 122 5.60 11.47 -2.33
N TYR A 123 5.14 11.07 -3.51
CA TYR A 123 4.11 11.82 -4.22
C TYR A 123 3.18 10.90 -5.02
N SER A 124 1.96 11.38 -5.25
CA SER A 124 1.00 10.72 -6.14
C SER A 124 0.08 11.71 -6.82
N VAL A 125 -0.33 11.36 -8.02
CA VAL A 125 -1.44 11.97 -8.75
C VAL A 125 -2.40 10.86 -9.12
N SER A 126 -3.67 11.02 -8.81
CA SER A 126 -4.70 10.04 -9.12
C SER A 126 -5.90 10.66 -9.84
N TYR A 127 -6.51 9.84 -10.68
CA TYR A 127 -7.80 10.09 -11.29
C TYR A 127 -8.78 9.01 -10.84
N ASN A 128 -9.86 9.43 -10.21
CA ASN A 128 -10.90 8.53 -9.71
C ASN A 128 -12.26 9.06 -10.13
N LYS A 129 -12.84 8.48 -11.14
CA LYS A 129 -14.17 8.87 -11.61
C LYS A 129 -14.92 7.67 -12.16
N ASP A 130 -16.18 7.56 -11.81
CA ASP A 130 -17.06 6.46 -12.18
C ASP A 130 -16.44 5.11 -11.75
N ASP A 131 -16.18 4.22 -12.68
CA ASP A 131 -15.61 2.89 -12.44
C ASP A 131 -14.10 2.82 -12.67
N LEU A 132 -13.46 3.93 -13.07
CA LEU A 132 -12.05 4.00 -13.39
C LEU A 132 -11.24 4.70 -12.30
N TYR A 133 -10.19 4.05 -11.85
CA TYR A 133 -9.12 4.64 -11.07
C TYR A 133 -7.79 4.48 -11.80
N LEU A 134 -7.04 5.56 -11.90
CA LEU A 134 -5.66 5.58 -12.42
C LEU A 134 -4.80 6.34 -11.42
N ALA A 135 -3.56 5.93 -11.23
CA ALA A 135 -2.59 6.70 -10.45
C ALA A 135 -1.18 6.56 -11.01
N VAL A 136 -0.41 7.63 -10.85
CA VAL A 136 1.05 7.63 -10.94
C VAL A 136 1.57 8.11 -9.59
N ALA A 137 2.53 7.41 -9.05
CA ALA A 137 3.14 7.72 -7.76
C ALA A 137 4.63 7.44 -7.80
N GLY A 138 5.37 8.05 -6.89
CA GLY A 138 6.78 7.78 -6.74
C GLY A 138 7.31 8.17 -5.38
N ASP A 139 8.37 7.51 -5.02
CA ASP A 139 9.20 7.75 -3.87
C ASP A 139 10.60 8.17 -4.35
N GLN A 140 11.19 9.13 -3.68
CA GLN A 140 12.57 9.54 -3.84
C GLN A 140 13.23 9.48 -2.48
N ASP A 141 14.25 8.64 -2.33
CA ASP A 141 14.96 8.39 -1.08
C ASP A 141 14.03 8.06 0.10
N VAL A 142 12.99 7.23 -0.15
CA VAL A 142 12.10 6.72 0.89
C VAL A 142 12.49 5.28 1.20
N ASP A 143 12.94 5.03 2.43
CA ASP A 143 13.47 3.72 2.86
C ASP A 143 14.66 3.25 2.00
N ASN A 144 15.53 4.21 1.61
CA ASN A 144 16.65 4.06 0.70
C ASN A 144 16.26 3.59 -0.72
N GLN A 145 15.05 3.88 -1.17
CA GLN A 145 14.54 3.49 -2.48
C GLN A 145 14.07 4.70 -3.29
N ASP A 146 14.39 4.68 -4.57
CA ASP A 146 13.79 5.52 -5.61
C ASP A 146 12.81 4.65 -6.41
N LEU A 147 11.55 5.04 -6.47
CA LEU A 147 10.49 4.21 -7.02
C LEU A 147 9.51 5.00 -7.87
N MET A 148 9.11 4.43 -9.00
CA MET A 148 8.01 4.92 -9.83
C MET A 148 6.95 3.83 -9.99
N ARG A 149 5.69 4.18 -9.76
CA ARG A 149 4.55 3.26 -9.80
C ARG A 149 3.42 3.82 -10.65
N PHE A 150 2.89 3.00 -11.53
CA PHE A 150 1.63 3.23 -12.23
C PHE A 150 0.59 2.22 -11.74
N VAL A 151 -0.63 2.69 -11.48
CA VAL A 151 -1.74 1.85 -11.02
C VAL A 151 -2.98 2.12 -11.86
N ALA A 152 -3.68 1.06 -12.24
CA ALA A 152 -4.99 1.12 -12.86
C ALA A 152 -5.96 0.17 -12.18
N GLN A 153 -7.19 0.60 -11.94
CA GLN A 153 -8.29 -0.24 -11.50
C GLN A 153 -9.52 0.09 -12.30
N TYR A 154 -10.21 -0.94 -12.74
CA TYR A 154 -11.50 -0.79 -13.42
C TYR A 154 -12.54 -1.73 -12.81
N LYS A 155 -13.75 -1.19 -12.59
CA LYS A 155 -14.91 -1.96 -12.12
C LYS A 155 -15.90 -2.11 -13.26
N MET A 156 -16.40 -3.31 -13.46
CA MET A 156 -17.38 -3.63 -14.49
C MET A 156 -18.42 -4.56 -13.87
N ASP A 157 -19.52 -3.99 -13.41
CA ASP A 157 -20.57 -4.70 -12.66
C ASP A 157 -20.03 -5.57 -11.52
N ALA A 158 -20.02 -6.88 -11.73
CA ALA A 158 -19.56 -7.87 -10.77
C ALA A 158 -18.03 -8.11 -10.80
N LEU A 159 -17.33 -7.62 -11.84
CA LEU A 159 -15.90 -7.81 -12.06
C LEU A 159 -15.12 -6.55 -11.65
N LYS A 160 -14.04 -6.76 -10.92
CA LYS A 160 -13.05 -5.74 -10.59
C LYS A 160 -11.69 -6.21 -11.09
N LEU A 161 -11.02 -5.38 -11.86
CA LEU A 161 -9.67 -5.61 -12.37
C LEU A 161 -8.70 -4.61 -11.75
N GLY A 162 -7.51 -5.05 -11.43
CA GLY A 162 -6.41 -4.23 -10.94
C GLY A 162 -5.14 -4.52 -11.73
N PHE A 163 -4.33 -3.49 -11.94
CA PHE A 163 -3.02 -3.57 -12.57
C PHE A 163 -2.06 -2.60 -11.88
N LEU A 164 -0.79 -3.01 -11.74
CA LEU A 164 0.31 -2.15 -11.30
C LEU A 164 1.54 -2.49 -12.14
N TYR A 165 2.28 -1.44 -12.49
CA TYR A 165 3.64 -1.50 -13.01
C TYR A 165 4.52 -0.67 -12.08
N GLN A 166 5.70 -1.17 -11.78
CA GLN A 166 6.66 -0.53 -10.90
C GLN A 166 8.08 -0.68 -11.42
N ASP A 167 8.84 0.38 -11.26
CA ASP A 167 10.28 0.45 -11.42
C ASP A 167 10.88 0.95 -10.11
N ASN A 168 11.90 0.29 -9.59
CA ASN A 168 12.47 0.53 -8.28
C ASN A 168 13.97 0.36 -8.30
N GLN A 169 14.70 1.30 -7.69
CA GLN A 169 16.15 1.25 -7.48
C GLN A 169 16.48 1.59 -6.03
N ASP A 170 17.46 0.93 -5.45
CA ASP A 170 18.03 1.41 -4.20
C ASP A 170 19.07 2.53 -4.45
N ILE A 171 19.21 3.44 -3.50
CA ILE A 171 20.15 4.57 -3.60
C ILE A 171 21.63 4.15 -3.62
N LEU A 172 21.95 2.91 -3.26
CA LEU A 172 23.29 2.35 -3.26
C LEU A 172 23.66 1.68 -4.60
N GLY A 173 22.66 1.48 -5.49
CA GLY A 173 22.82 0.81 -6.78
C GLY A 173 23.07 -0.70 -6.62
N THR A 174 22.60 -1.30 -5.53
CA THR A 174 22.67 -2.73 -5.26
C THR A 174 21.39 -3.47 -5.61
N LYS A 175 20.32 -2.74 -5.92
CA LYS A 175 19.00 -3.25 -6.31
C LYS A 175 18.44 -2.40 -7.46
N ASP A 176 18.00 -3.04 -8.52
CA ASP A 176 17.35 -2.42 -9.68
C ASP A 176 16.28 -3.39 -10.19
N GLU A 177 15.03 -3.07 -9.95
CA GLU A 177 13.91 -3.99 -10.12
C GLU A 177 12.81 -3.41 -10.99
N THR A 178 12.23 -4.25 -11.82
CA THR A 178 11.03 -3.92 -12.59
C THR A 178 9.97 -4.97 -12.35
N GLY A 179 8.76 -4.54 -12.01
CA GLY A 179 7.69 -5.48 -11.69
C GLY A 179 6.33 -5.14 -12.28
N CYS A 180 5.53 -6.18 -12.48
CA CYS A 180 4.13 -6.09 -12.88
C CYS A 180 3.23 -6.90 -11.95
N PHE A 181 2.06 -6.36 -11.68
CA PHE A 181 1.03 -7.02 -10.88
C PHE A 181 -0.34 -6.90 -11.54
N GLY A 182 -1.10 -7.97 -11.49
CA GLY A 182 -2.47 -8.02 -11.98
C GLY A 182 -3.40 -8.71 -11.00
N SER A 183 -4.62 -8.22 -10.87
CA SER A 183 -5.64 -8.83 -10.02
C SER A 183 -7.02 -8.81 -10.66
N ALA A 184 -7.84 -9.82 -10.33
CA ALA A 184 -9.23 -9.89 -10.74
C ALA A 184 -10.09 -10.45 -9.60
N ALA A 185 -11.22 -9.78 -9.33
CA ALA A 185 -12.23 -10.24 -8.39
C ALA A 185 -13.59 -10.28 -9.07
N TYR A 186 -14.29 -11.39 -8.96
CA TYR A 186 -15.62 -11.57 -9.53
C TYR A 186 -16.62 -11.98 -8.45
N THR A 187 -17.70 -11.20 -8.32
CA THR A 187 -18.70 -11.41 -7.27
C THR A 187 -19.97 -12.03 -7.82
N ILE A 188 -20.38 -13.15 -7.25
CA ILE A 188 -21.66 -13.82 -7.50
C ILE A 188 -22.40 -13.87 -6.17
N ASP A 189 -23.52 -13.17 -6.07
CA ASP A 189 -24.34 -13.06 -4.87
C ASP A 189 -23.52 -12.62 -3.64
N LYS A 190 -23.21 -13.54 -2.75
CA LYS A 190 -22.44 -13.33 -1.52
C LYS A 190 -20.99 -13.79 -1.60
N THR A 191 -20.59 -14.37 -2.72
CA THR A 191 -19.24 -14.94 -2.90
C THR A 191 -18.44 -14.10 -3.87
N THR A 192 -17.23 -13.73 -3.47
CA THR A 192 -16.25 -13.06 -4.34
C THR A 192 -15.08 -13.99 -4.56
N PHE A 193 -14.87 -14.44 -5.79
CA PHE A 193 -13.69 -15.17 -6.22
C PHE A 193 -12.57 -14.17 -6.54
N LYS A 194 -11.35 -14.51 -6.16
CA LYS A 194 -10.18 -13.63 -6.28
C LYS A 194 -9.01 -14.38 -6.88
N ILE A 195 -8.29 -13.71 -7.76
CA ILE A 195 -6.99 -14.11 -8.27
C ILE A 195 -6.09 -12.89 -8.33
N GLN A 196 -4.83 -13.06 -8.00
CA GLN A 196 -3.78 -12.08 -8.29
C GLN A 196 -2.48 -12.78 -8.61
N TYR A 197 -1.68 -12.12 -9.42
CA TYR A 197 -0.35 -12.54 -9.80
C TYR A 197 0.54 -11.31 -9.89
N GLY A 198 1.71 -11.38 -9.29
CA GLY A 198 2.73 -10.36 -9.36
C GLY A 198 4.09 -10.97 -9.59
N PHE A 199 4.96 -10.26 -10.26
CA PHE A 199 6.36 -10.62 -10.38
C PHE A 199 7.24 -9.36 -10.37
N VAL A 200 8.46 -9.53 -9.91
CA VAL A 200 9.53 -8.55 -9.92
C VAL A 200 10.78 -9.22 -10.47
N ASP A 201 11.38 -8.63 -11.47
CA ASP A 201 12.64 -9.05 -12.07
C ASP A 201 13.75 -8.13 -11.55
N ASP A 202 14.83 -8.69 -11.01
CA ASP A 202 16.05 -7.95 -10.68
C ASP A 202 16.91 -7.79 -11.95
N ASN A 203 17.12 -6.52 -12.35
CA ASN A 203 17.84 -6.17 -13.58
C ASN A 203 19.37 -6.28 -13.42
N LEU A 204 19.89 -6.39 -12.18
CA LEU A 204 21.33 -6.47 -11.92
C LEU A 204 21.85 -7.91 -11.97
N ASP A 205 21.16 -8.82 -11.31
CA ASP A 205 21.59 -10.22 -11.20
C ASP A 205 20.66 -11.21 -11.90
N GLY A 206 19.50 -10.74 -12.40
CA GLY A 206 18.53 -11.55 -13.12
C GLY A 206 17.72 -12.48 -12.22
N GLY A 207 17.66 -12.20 -10.92
CA GLY A 207 16.76 -12.83 -9.97
C GLY A 207 15.30 -12.47 -10.29
N LYS A 208 14.38 -13.29 -9.83
CA LYS A 208 12.94 -13.08 -10.03
C LYS A 208 12.14 -13.53 -8.83
N GLU A 209 11.27 -12.66 -8.34
CA GLU A 209 10.27 -12.98 -7.33
C GLU A 209 8.88 -13.05 -7.97
N GLU A 210 8.11 -14.07 -7.65
CA GLU A 210 6.75 -14.27 -8.18
C GLU A 210 5.79 -14.66 -7.07
N THR A 211 4.58 -14.11 -7.12
CA THR A 211 3.50 -14.49 -6.21
C THR A 211 2.22 -14.74 -6.99
N LEU A 212 1.63 -15.93 -6.83
CA LEU A 212 0.31 -16.28 -7.33
C LEU A 212 -0.62 -16.53 -6.16
N SER A 213 -1.74 -15.82 -6.09
CA SER A 213 -2.76 -16.05 -5.06
C SER A 213 -4.14 -16.29 -5.66
N LEU A 214 -4.84 -17.27 -5.10
CA LEU A 214 -6.20 -17.64 -5.43
C LEU A 214 -7.05 -17.66 -4.16
N GLY A 215 -8.30 -17.21 -4.22
CA GLY A 215 -9.14 -17.24 -3.03
C GLY A 215 -10.61 -16.96 -3.29
N ALA A 216 -11.37 -17.10 -2.21
CA ALA A 216 -12.78 -16.76 -2.20
C ALA A 216 -13.17 -16.15 -0.85
N ASP A 217 -13.95 -15.08 -0.91
CA ASP A 217 -14.57 -14.45 0.26
C ASP A 217 -16.07 -14.73 0.22
N TYR A 218 -16.65 -15.20 1.33
CA TYR A 218 -18.09 -15.35 1.49
C TYR A 218 -18.62 -14.34 2.50
N LYS A 219 -19.50 -13.45 2.04
CA LYS A 219 -20.13 -12.42 2.89
C LYS A 219 -21.20 -13.04 3.77
N LEU A 220 -20.86 -13.32 5.03
CA LEU A 220 -21.77 -13.89 6.01
C LEU A 220 -22.78 -12.84 6.50
N ALA A 221 -22.30 -11.60 6.79
CA ALA A 221 -23.10 -10.47 7.23
C ALA A 221 -22.53 -9.15 6.67
N LYS A 222 -23.16 -8.01 6.98
CA LYS A 222 -22.70 -6.69 6.52
C LYS A 222 -21.25 -6.38 6.94
N SER A 223 -20.87 -6.80 8.14
CA SER A 223 -19.56 -6.56 8.74
C SER A 223 -18.71 -7.83 8.93
N THR A 224 -19.13 -8.97 8.36
CA THR A 224 -18.45 -10.26 8.57
C THR A 224 -18.30 -11.00 7.25
N LYS A 225 -17.10 -11.43 6.95
CA LYS A 225 -16.80 -12.35 5.85
C LYS A 225 -15.99 -13.56 6.34
N LEU A 226 -16.21 -14.70 5.72
CA LEU A 226 -15.32 -15.84 5.78
C LEU A 226 -14.45 -15.81 4.52
N TYR A 227 -13.22 -16.28 4.62
CA TYR A 227 -12.35 -16.37 3.47
C TYR A 227 -11.52 -17.64 3.46
N VAL A 228 -11.13 -18.04 2.27
CA VAL A 228 -10.18 -19.12 2.00
C VAL A 228 -9.21 -18.64 0.94
N PHE A 229 -7.94 -18.99 1.07
CA PHE A 229 -6.93 -18.64 0.08
C PHE A 229 -5.85 -19.71 -0.06
N PHE A 230 -5.20 -19.67 -1.20
CA PHE A 230 -3.97 -20.36 -1.51
C PHE A 230 -3.02 -19.34 -2.12
N THR A 231 -1.77 -19.33 -1.67
CA THR A 231 -0.69 -18.48 -2.21
C THR A 231 0.52 -19.37 -2.49
N ASP A 232 1.15 -19.13 -3.60
CA ASP A 232 2.41 -19.70 -4.03
C ASP A 232 3.41 -18.59 -4.32
N ASN A 233 4.53 -18.59 -3.59
CA ASN A 233 5.61 -17.64 -3.73
C ASN A 233 6.83 -18.39 -4.26
N THR A 234 7.46 -17.86 -5.30
CA THR A 234 8.70 -18.38 -5.88
C THR A 234 9.73 -17.27 -5.90
N ASP A 235 10.93 -17.59 -5.42
CA ASP A 235 12.09 -16.72 -5.47
C ASP A 235 13.21 -17.48 -6.18
N SER A 236 13.70 -16.91 -7.29
CA SER A 236 14.67 -17.49 -8.19
C SER A 236 15.90 -16.59 -8.29
N GLU A 237 17.05 -17.10 -7.86
CA GLU A 237 18.34 -16.43 -8.00
C GLU A 237 19.22 -17.17 -9.01
N ILE A 238 19.96 -16.43 -9.84
CA ILE A 238 20.86 -17.06 -10.82
C ILE A 238 21.94 -17.90 -10.12
N GLY A 239 21.97 -19.18 -10.47
CA GLY A 239 22.98 -20.13 -9.95
C GLY A 239 22.60 -20.80 -8.62
N LEU A 240 21.44 -20.51 -8.07
CA LEU A 240 20.86 -21.19 -6.92
C LEU A 240 19.63 -22.01 -7.33
N ALA A 241 19.18 -22.89 -6.44
CA ALA A 241 17.89 -23.57 -6.62
C ALA A 241 16.78 -22.61 -6.22
N ASP A 242 15.69 -22.61 -6.97
CA ASP A 242 14.52 -21.81 -6.66
C ASP A 242 13.99 -22.14 -5.26
N SER A 243 13.58 -21.10 -4.54
CA SER A 243 12.89 -21.22 -3.27
C SER A 243 11.39 -21.12 -3.52
N GLU A 244 10.64 -22.17 -3.19
CA GLU A 244 9.19 -22.23 -3.36
C GLU A 244 8.52 -22.33 -1.99
N GLN A 245 7.50 -21.51 -1.77
CA GLN A 245 6.67 -21.55 -0.57
C GLN A 245 5.20 -21.46 -0.92
N SER A 246 4.48 -22.55 -0.68
CA SER A 246 3.01 -22.60 -0.83
C SER A 246 2.31 -22.50 0.51
N SER A 247 1.26 -21.69 0.59
CA SER A 247 0.46 -21.46 1.79
C SER A 247 -1.03 -21.65 1.50
N PHE A 248 -1.74 -22.27 2.44
CA PHE A 248 -3.19 -22.39 2.41
C PHE A 248 -3.76 -21.85 3.72
N GLY A 249 -4.77 -20.99 3.63
CA GLY A 249 -5.38 -20.41 4.81
C GLY A 249 -6.90 -20.27 4.69
N LEU A 250 -7.55 -20.29 5.85
CA LEU A 250 -8.96 -19.96 6.00
C LEU A 250 -9.14 -19.07 7.23
N GLY A 251 -10.11 -18.17 7.19
CA GLY A 251 -10.33 -17.29 8.31
C GLY A 251 -11.64 -16.51 8.25
N MET A 252 -11.80 -15.63 9.21
CA MET A 252 -12.95 -14.75 9.33
C MET A 252 -12.46 -13.32 9.60
N GLU A 253 -13.01 -12.37 8.87
CA GLU A 253 -12.85 -10.93 9.15
C GLU A 253 -14.17 -10.39 9.69
N HIS A 254 -14.11 -9.70 10.82
CA HIS A 254 -15.25 -8.98 11.40
C HIS A 254 -14.88 -7.53 11.68
N LYS A 255 -15.74 -6.59 11.24
CA LYS A 255 -15.60 -5.14 11.46
C LYS A 255 -16.61 -4.68 12.50
N PHE A 256 -16.13 -4.05 13.55
CA PHE A 256 -16.93 -3.50 14.62
C PHE A 256 -17.46 -2.08 14.31
#